data_19363e773c1f6ad7a4d33fa0053ae10e
#
_entry.id   19363e773c1f6ad7a4d33fa0053ae10e
#
_cell.length_a   1.000
_cell.length_b   1.000
_cell.length_c   1.000
_cell.angle_alpha   90.00
_cell.angle_beta   90.00
_cell.angle_gamma   90.00
#
_symmetry.space_group_name_H-M   'P 1'
#
loop_
_entity.id
_entity.type
_entity.pdbx_description
1 polymer ?
#
loop_
_entity_poly.entity_id
_entity_poly.type
_entity_poly.pdbx_seq_one_letter_code
_entity_poly.pdbx_strand_id
1 'polypeptide(L)'
;MAEEHHHTISGLVGKLITESEVNCEAHKYYEIFKHHEDVPNAVPHQYTAVKVIEGHGITSGCIKEWDYIHEGKTLVVKETTTYDDEAMTIHHSAVGGDVLNDYKKFDATLAVKPKANGKGCIASWTIDYVKLNEDSPVPISYLAFFQQNIEDLNTHLCEAEQVN
;
A
#
# COMPACT_ATOMS: atom_id res chain seq x y z
N MET A 1 5.29 -22.94 -30.96
CA MET A 1 5.00 -21.53 -31.08
C MET A 1 5.48 -20.78 -29.85
N ALA A 2 6.41 -19.90 -30.05
CA ALA A 2 7.05 -19.21 -28.93
C ALA A 2 6.07 -18.36 -28.11
N GLU A 3 5.12 -17.74 -28.75
CA GLU A 3 4.16 -16.86 -28.07
C GLU A 3 3.22 -17.60 -27.14
N GLU A 4 3.05 -18.89 -27.32
CA GLU A 4 2.17 -19.65 -26.46
C GLU A 4 2.75 -19.83 -25.07
N HIS A 5 4.07 -19.76 -24.95
CA HIS A 5 4.72 -19.84 -23.65
C HIS A 5 4.49 -18.60 -22.79
N HIS A 6 4.25 -17.46 -23.45
CA HIS A 6 3.98 -16.21 -22.75
C HIS A 6 2.67 -16.24 -21.97
N HIS A 7 1.66 -16.93 -22.49
CA HIS A 7 0.37 -17.03 -21.83
C HIS A 7 0.47 -17.75 -20.49
N THR A 8 1.31 -18.77 -20.42
CA THR A 8 1.52 -19.52 -19.19
C THR A 8 2.17 -18.64 -18.11
N ILE A 9 3.16 -17.83 -18.51
CA ILE A 9 3.88 -16.96 -17.61
C ILE A 9 2.95 -15.85 -17.12
N SER A 10 2.16 -15.25 -18.02
CA SER A 10 1.32 -14.12 -17.67
C SER A 10 0.23 -14.47 -16.67
N GLY A 11 -0.15 -15.74 -16.54
CA GLY A 11 -1.11 -16.18 -15.54
C GLY A 11 -0.62 -16.04 -14.11
N LEU A 12 0.69 -15.92 -13.88
CA LEU A 12 1.27 -15.81 -12.54
C LEU A 12 1.63 -14.38 -12.17
N VAL A 13 1.76 -13.49 -13.14
CA VAL A 13 2.19 -12.11 -12.94
C VAL A 13 1.00 -11.18 -13.15
N GLY A 14 0.84 -10.20 -12.28
CA GLY A 14 -0.24 -9.24 -12.44
C GLY A 14 0.02 -7.91 -11.78
N LYS A 15 -0.88 -6.99 -12.08
CA LYS A 15 -0.89 -5.64 -11.53
C LYS A 15 -2.35 -5.23 -11.27
N LEU A 16 -2.62 -4.74 -10.08
CA LEU A 16 -3.94 -4.22 -9.72
C LEU A 16 -3.76 -2.77 -9.22
N ILE A 17 -4.72 -1.92 -9.56
CA ILE A 17 -4.67 -0.51 -9.16
C ILE A 17 -6.04 -0.12 -8.60
N THR A 18 -6.02 0.61 -7.49
CA THR A 18 -7.20 1.30 -6.99
C THR A 18 -6.84 2.76 -6.74
N GLU A 19 -7.77 3.68 -6.99
CA GLU A 19 -7.54 5.08 -6.71
C GLU A 19 -8.84 5.79 -6.32
N SER A 20 -8.70 6.86 -5.55
CA SER A 20 -9.83 7.66 -5.10
C SER A 20 -9.41 9.10 -4.88
N GLU A 21 -10.39 9.99 -4.98
CA GLU A 21 -10.20 11.38 -4.59
C GLU A 21 -10.14 11.50 -3.08
N VAL A 22 -9.26 12.35 -2.60
CA VAL A 22 -9.05 12.59 -1.17
C VAL A 22 -9.13 14.09 -0.92
N ASN A 23 -9.74 14.49 0.19
CA ASN A 23 -9.96 15.89 0.51
C ASN A 23 -8.72 16.58 1.09
N CYS A 24 -7.74 15.85 1.59
CA CYS A 24 -6.48 16.42 2.02
C CYS A 24 -5.68 16.94 0.82
N GLU A 25 -4.89 17.98 1.06
CA GLU A 25 -3.85 18.38 0.13
C GLU A 25 -2.86 17.23 -0.05
N ALA A 26 -2.28 17.11 -1.26
CA ALA A 26 -1.43 15.98 -1.62
C ALA A 26 -0.24 15.77 -0.67
N HIS A 27 0.48 16.84 -0.36
CA HIS A 27 1.65 16.77 0.51
C HIS A 27 1.27 16.27 1.91
N LYS A 28 0.15 16.75 2.43
CA LYS A 28 -0.32 16.32 3.74
C LYS A 28 -0.68 14.84 3.76
N TYR A 29 -1.38 14.37 2.74
CA TYR A 29 -1.75 12.96 2.65
C TYR A 29 -0.50 12.07 2.54
N TYR A 30 0.45 12.48 1.71
CA TYR A 30 1.72 11.78 1.57
C TYR A 30 2.45 11.66 2.91
N GLU A 31 2.49 12.75 3.68
CA GLU A 31 3.19 12.77 4.97
C GLU A 31 2.59 11.81 5.99
N ILE A 32 1.28 11.53 5.92
CA ILE A 32 0.64 10.56 6.81
C ILE A 32 1.31 9.20 6.67
N PHE A 33 1.56 8.76 5.44
CA PHE A 33 2.21 7.46 5.20
C PHE A 33 3.71 7.51 5.38
N LYS A 34 4.32 8.63 5.14
CA LYS A 34 5.76 8.77 5.36
C LYS A 34 6.10 8.61 6.85
N HIS A 35 5.26 9.16 7.71
CA HIS A 35 5.40 9.02 9.15
C HIS A 35 4.65 7.77 9.61
N HIS A 36 5.26 6.61 9.37
CA HIS A 36 4.63 5.31 9.52
C HIS A 36 3.96 5.07 10.87
N GLU A 37 4.51 5.62 11.95
CA GLU A 37 3.95 5.43 13.28
C GLU A 37 2.56 6.04 13.44
N ASP A 38 2.18 6.97 12.58
CA ASP A 38 0.85 7.59 12.64
C ASP A 38 -0.23 6.70 12.01
N VAL A 39 0.14 5.77 11.15
CA VAL A 39 -0.82 4.95 10.42
C VAL A 39 -1.66 4.07 11.34
N PRO A 40 -1.09 3.30 12.28
CA PRO A 40 -1.92 2.51 13.20
C PRO A 40 -2.83 3.36 14.07
N ASN A 41 -2.42 4.59 14.39
CA ASN A 41 -3.27 5.49 15.16
C ASN A 41 -4.47 5.98 14.36
N ALA A 42 -4.28 6.19 13.07
CA ALA A 42 -5.34 6.68 12.18
C ALA A 42 -6.30 5.58 11.74
N VAL A 43 -5.81 4.38 11.48
CA VAL A 43 -6.61 3.25 10.99
C VAL A 43 -6.34 1.98 11.81
N PRO A 44 -6.66 1.98 13.11
CA PRO A 44 -6.34 0.86 14.00
C PRO A 44 -7.10 -0.42 13.65
N HIS A 45 -8.17 -0.33 12.90
CA HIS A 45 -8.91 -1.50 12.43
C HIS A 45 -8.22 -2.19 11.25
N GLN A 46 -7.21 -1.56 10.65
CA GLN A 46 -6.43 -2.15 9.58
C GLN A 46 -5.01 -2.49 10.03
N TYR A 47 -4.34 -1.57 10.71
CA TYR A 47 -2.98 -1.78 11.19
C TYR A 47 -2.95 -1.67 12.71
N THR A 48 -2.46 -2.71 13.36
CA THR A 48 -2.40 -2.75 14.83
C THR A 48 -1.03 -2.35 15.37
N ALA A 49 0.02 -2.49 14.57
CA ALA A 49 1.36 -2.13 14.98
C ALA A 49 2.27 -1.94 13.77
N VAL A 50 3.32 -1.17 13.96
CA VAL A 50 4.41 -1.04 13.00
C VAL A 50 5.71 -0.80 13.77
N LYS A 51 6.79 -1.43 13.32
CA LYS A 51 8.11 -1.18 13.89
C LYS A 51 9.19 -1.25 12.81
N VAL A 52 10.23 -0.46 12.98
CA VAL A 52 11.40 -0.51 12.10
C VAL A 52 12.32 -1.60 12.64
N ILE A 53 12.67 -2.56 11.79
CA ILE A 53 13.57 -3.66 12.16
C ILE A 53 14.97 -3.51 11.58
N GLU A 54 15.12 -2.73 10.51
CA GLU A 54 16.43 -2.36 9.97
C GLU A 54 16.39 -0.94 9.41
N GLY A 55 17.47 -0.19 9.64
CA GLY A 55 17.61 1.17 9.13
C GLY A 55 16.84 2.19 9.97
N HIS A 56 16.53 3.30 9.36
CA HIS A 56 15.79 4.40 9.99
C HIS A 56 14.42 4.54 9.33
N GLY A 57 13.41 4.82 10.14
CA GLY A 57 12.00 4.69 9.77
C GLY A 57 11.51 5.46 8.56
N ILE A 58 12.10 6.62 8.26
CA ILE A 58 11.68 7.41 7.10
C ILE A 58 12.77 7.52 6.05
N THR A 59 13.74 6.63 6.11
CA THR A 59 14.86 6.59 5.18
C THR A 59 14.66 5.43 4.19
N SER A 60 14.86 5.70 2.91
CA SER A 60 14.74 4.67 1.88
C SER A 60 15.68 3.51 2.17
N GLY A 61 15.17 2.29 1.96
CA GLY A 61 15.90 1.06 2.22
C GLY A 61 15.67 0.49 3.61
N CYS A 62 14.92 1.18 4.48
CA CYS A 62 14.57 0.63 5.78
C CYS A 62 13.68 -0.60 5.62
N ILE A 63 13.67 -1.46 6.64
CA ILE A 63 12.77 -2.59 6.69
C ILE A 63 11.84 -2.40 7.87
N LYS A 64 10.54 -2.46 7.61
CA LYS A 64 9.49 -2.32 8.60
C LYS A 64 8.68 -3.60 8.72
N GLU A 65 8.21 -3.88 9.91
CA GLU A 65 7.28 -4.97 10.14
C GLU A 65 5.93 -4.35 10.52
N TRP A 66 4.91 -4.70 9.75
CA TRP A 66 3.54 -4.25 9.98
C TRP A 66 2.70 -5.42 10.45
N ASP A 67 1.92 -5.20 11.51
CA ASP A 67 0.87 -6.12 11.91
C ASP A 67 -0.44 -5.54 11.40
N TYR A 68 -1.19 -6.30 10.63
CA TYR A 68 -2.41 -5.81 9.99
C TYR A 68 -3.52 -6.85 10.08
N ILE A 69 -4.75 -6.37 9.91
CA ILE A 69 -5.94 -7.22 9.95
C ILE A 69 -6.47 -7.35 8.52
N HIS A 70 -6.49 -8.58 8.04
CA HIS A 70 -6.94 -8.88 6.68
C HIS A 70 -7.89 -10.07 6.73
N GLU A 71 -9.11 -9.87 6.24
CA GLU A 71 -10.15 -10.90 6.25
C GLU A 71 -10.35 -11.49 7.65
N GLY A 72 -10.36 -10.63 8.67
CA GLY A 72 -10.58 -11.02 10.05
C GLY A 72 -9.42 -11.66 10.76
N LYS A 73 -8.26 -11.75 10.11
CA LYS A 73 -7.06 -12.36 10.70
C LYS A 73 -5.98 -11.33 10.90
N THR A 74 -5.26 -11.44 12.00
CA THR A 74 -4.07 -10.62 12.24
C THR A 74 -2.89 -11.27 11.57
N LEU A 75 -2.29 -10.57 10.63
CA LEU A 75 -1.16 -11.04 9.83
C LEU A 75 0.02 -10.11 9.97
N VAL A 76 1.18 -10.55 9.52
CA VAL A 76 2.43 -9.80 9.59
C VAL A 76 3.06 -9.73 8.21
N VAL A 77 3.54 -8.55 7.84
CA VAL A 77 4.36 -8.38 6.65
C VAL A 77 5.62 -7.59 7.01
N LYS A 78 6.74 -8.02 6.44
CA LYS A 78 8.00 -7.27 6.51
C LYS A 78 8.26 -6.69 5.14
N GLU A 79 8.54 -5.39 5.09
CA GLU A 79 8.69 -4.68 3.83
C GLU A 79 9.92 -3.80 3.84
N THR A 80 10.63 -3.78 2.72
CA THR A 80 11.59 -2.71 2.48
C THR A 80 10.82 -1.56 1.82
N THR A 81 11.11 -0.34 2.25
CA THR A 81 10.36 0.84 1.83
C THR A 81 11.30 1.87 1.23
N THR A 82 10.91 2.43 0.09
CA THR A 82 11.61 3.55 -0.53
C THR A 82 10.65 4.71 -0.71
N TYR A 83 11.17 5.93 -0.51
CA TYR A 83 10.40 7.17 -0.60
C TYR A 83 10.92 8.02 -1.73
N ASP A 84 10.01 8.58 -2.51
CA ASP A 84 10.31 9.62 -3.50
C ASP A 84 9.48 10.83 -3.12
N ASP A 85 10.05 11.74 -2.34
CA ASP A 85 9.33 12.88 -1.81
C ASP A 85 8.88 13.85 -2.91
N GLU A 86 9.68 13.99 -3.95
CA GLU A 86 9.34 14.88 -5.05
C GLU A 86 8.13 14.38 -5.83
N ALA A 87 8.11 13.09 -6.14
CA ALA A 87 6.98 12.46 -6.84
C ALA A 87 5.83 12.12 -5.92
N MET A 88 6.01 12.20 -4.60
CA MET A 88 5.05 11.78 -3.59
C MET A 88 4.62 10.33 -3.80
N THR A 89 5.60 9.45 -3.90
CA THR A 89 5.37 8.01 -3.99
C THR A 89 6.12 7.28 -2.89
N ILE A 90 5.51 6.21 -2.41
CA ILE A 90 6.12 5.31 -1.42
C ILE A 90 5.99 3.90 -1.95
N HIS A 91 7.12 3.23 -2.12
CA HIS A 91 7.16 1.88 -2.64
C HIS A 91 7.51 0.90 -1.53
N HIS A 92 6.64 -0.10 -1.33
CA HIS A 92 6.84 -1.16 -0.36
C HIS A 92 7.02 -2.48 -1.10
N SER A 93 8.06 -3.22 -0.74
CA SER A 93 8.30 -4.55 -1.32
C SER A 93 8.38 -5.56 -0.19
N ALA A 94 7.54 -6.58 -0.22
CA ALA A 94 7.53 -7.60 0.81
C ALA A 94 8.81 -8.42 0.78
N VAL A 95 9.45 -8.54 1.94
CA VAL A 95 10.67 -9.36 2.12
C VAL A 95 10.45 -10.48 3.13
N GLY A 96 9.28 -10.54 3.76
CA GLY A 96 8.92 -11.58 4.72
C GLY A 96 7.46 -11.46 5.13
N GLY A 97 7.00 -12.44 5.89
CA GLY A 97 5.66 -12.44 6.46
C GLY A 97 4.64 -13.25 5.69
N ASP A 98 3.39 -13.15 6.14
CA ASP A 98 2.31 -14.03 5.68
C ASP A 98 1.98 -13.90 4.19
N VAL A 99 2.13 -12.72 3.62
CA VAL A 99 1.79 -12.49 2.20
C VAL A 99 2.66 -13.34 1.27
N LEU A 100 3.87 -13.68 1.70
CA LEU A 100 4.77 -14.51 0.89
C LEU A 100 4.42 -16.00 0.91
N ASN A 101 3.38 -16.38 1.65
CA ASN A 101 2.84 -17.74 1.55
C ASN A 101 2.13 -17.96 0.21
N ASP A 102 1.63 -16.89 -0.40
CA ASP A 102 0.88 -16.96 -1.66
C ASP A 102 1.59 -16.31 -2.84
N TYR A 103 2.56 -15.43 -2.58
CA TYR A 103 3.20 -14.64 -3.64
C TYR A 103 4.72 -14.70 -3.52
N LYS A 104 5.40 -14.85 -4.67
CA LYS A 104 6.87 -14.71 -4.75
C LYS A 104 7.27 -13.25 -4.66
N LYS A 105 6.41 -12.38 -5.17
CA LYS A 105 6.63 -10.95 -5.16
C LYS A 105 5.31 -10.29 -4.81
N PHE A 106 5.37 -9.33 -3.90
CA PHE A 106 4.20 -8.53 -3.54
C PHE A 106 4.68 -7.12 -3.22
N ASP A 107 4.51 -6.22 -4.18
CA ASP A 107 4.91 -4.82 -4.03
C ASP A 107 3.66 -3.97 -4.00
N ALA A 108 3.63 -3.01 -3.10
CA ALA A 108 2.53 -2.06 -2.98
C ALA A 108 3.10 -0.64 -3.06
N THR A 109 2.61 0.14 -4.00
CA THR A 109 3.09 1.49 -4.23
C THR A 109 1.96 2.49 -4.05
N LEU A 110 2.16 3.43 -3.11
CA LEU A 110 1.27 4.57 -2.94
C LEU A 110 1.77 5.70 -3.84
N ALA A 111 0.87 6.30 -4.61
CA ALA A 111 1.16 7.51 -5.38
C ALA A 111 0.10 8.56 -5.06
N VAL A 112 0.53 9.76 -4.76
CA VAL A 112 -0.35 10.86 -4.40
C VAL A 112 -0.14 11.99 -5.41
N LYS A 113 -1.23 12.44 -6.02
CA LYS A 113 -1.17 13.51 -7.03
C LYS A 113 -2.14 14.62 -6.67
N PRO A 114 -1.71 15.90 -6.77
CA PRO A 114 -2.64 17.01 -6.58
C PRO A 114 -3.72 16.99 -7.66
N LYS A 115 -4.93 17.40 -7.31
CA LYS A 115 -5.96 17.59 -8.30
C LYS A 115 -5.70 18.86 -9.12
N ALA A 116 -6.18 18.86 -10.35
CA ALA A 116 -6.00 20.01 -11.25
C ALA A 116 -6.59 21.30 -10.70
N ASN A 117 -7.66 21.21 -9.90
CA ASN A 117 -8.29 22.38 -9.30
C ASN A 117 -7.57 22.90 -8.04
N GLY A 118 -6.48 22.28 -7.64
CA GLY A 118 -5.70 22.68 -6.48
C GLY A 118 -6.31 22.31 -5.13
N LYS A 119 -7.43 21.63 -5.10
CA LYS A 119 -8.11 21.23 -3.86
C LYS A 119 -8.15 19.71 -3.75
N GLY A 120 -7.52 19.21 -2.71
CA GLY A 120 -7.45 17.76 -2.50
C GLY A 120 -6.45 17.09 -3.41
N CYS A 121 -6.50 15.78 -3.43
CA CYS A 121 -5.58 14.99 -4.22
C CYS A 121 -6.24 13.71 -4.70
N ILE A 122 -5.49 12.96 -5.51
CA ILE A 122 -5.88 11.61 -5.92
C ILE A 122 -4.84 10.68 -5.34
N ALA A 123 -5.27 9.72 -4.51
CA ALA A 123 -4.40 8.71 -3.95
C ALA A 123 -4.63 7.39 -4.67
N SER A 124 -3.55 6.72 -5.04
CA SER A 124 -3.66 5.41 -5.68
C SER A 124 -2.73 4.41 -5.01
N TRP A 125 -3.18 3.16 -4.95
CA TRP A 125 -2.36 2.02 -4.57
C TRP A 125 -2.25 1.08 -5.74
N THR A 126 -1.03 0.70 -6.06
CA THR A 126 -0.74 -0.28 -7.11
C THR A 126 -0.13 -1.51 -6.45
N ILE A 127 -0.68 -2.67 -6.75
CA ILE A 127 -0.12 -3.95 -6.32
C ILE A 127 0.51 -4.60 -7.54
N ASP A 128 1.84 -4.81 -7.49
CA ASP A 128 2.56 -5.60 -8.47
C ASP A 128 2.91 -6.92 -7.82
N TYR A 129 2.45 -8.02 -8.40
CA TYR A 129 2.61 -9.32 -7.75
C TYR A 129 3.04 -10.41 -8.72
N VAL A 130 3.66 -11.42 -8.15
CA VAL A 130 3.93 -12.70 -8.83
C VAL A 130 3.40 -13.78 -7.90
N LYS A 131 2.47 -14.59 -8.39
CA LYS A 131 1.92 -15.70 -7.62
C LYS A 131 2.99 -16.74 -7.34
N LEU A 132 2.90 -17.41 -6.19
CA LEU A 132 3.78 -18.51 -5.86
C LEU A 132 3.53 -19.71 -6.78
N ASN A 133 2.25 -19.94 -7.09
CA ASN A 133 1.83 -20.98 -8.04
C ASN A 133 0.42 -20.65 -8.54
N GLU A 134 -0.10 -21.51 -9.43
CA GLU A 134 -1.41 -21.25 -10.05
C GLU A 134 -2.56 -21.23 -9.05
N ASP A 135 -2.42 -21.89 -7.92
CA ASP A 135 -3.48 -21.93 -6.90
C ASP A 135 -3.53 -20.66 -6.03
N SER A 136 -2.49 -19.84 -6.09
CA SER A 136 -2.48 -18.58 -5.35
C SER A 136 -3.56 -17.65 -5.89
N PRO A 137 -4.30 -16.96 -5.02
CA PRO A 137 -5.39 -16.09 -5.50
C PRO A 137 -4.85 -14.80 -6.12
N VAL A 138 -5.60 -14.23 -7.05
CA VAL A 138 -5.38 -12.85 -7.48
C VAL A 138 -5.65 -11.99 -6.24
N PRO A 139 -4.77 -11.05 -5.86
CA PRO A 139 -4.90 -10.34 -4.58
C PRO A 139 -5.94 -9.23 -4.57
N ILE A 140 -7.16 -9.56 -4.98
CA ILE A 140 -8.28 -8.61 -5.00
C ILE A 140 -8.66 -8.20 -3.58
N SER A 141 -8.57 -9.11 -2.62
CA SER A 141 -8.86 -8.77 -1.21
C SER A 141 -7.88 -7.75 -0.65
N TYR A 142 -6.63 -7.79 -1.10
CA TYR A 142 -5.64 -6.77 -0.74
C TYR A 142 -5.93 -5.44 -1.41
N LEU A 143 -6.40 -5.48 -2.65
CA LEU A 143 -6.81 -4.26 -3.34
C LEU A 143 -7.95 -3.58 -2.58
N ALA A 144 -8.94 -4.37 -2.14
CA ALA A 144 -10.04 -3.87 -1.34
C ALA A 144 -9.56 -3.30 0.00
N PHE A 145 -8.56 -3.93 0.61
CA PHE A 145 -7.93 -3.45 1.83
C PHE A 145 -7.32 -2.04 1.62
N PHE A 146 -6.60 -1.84 0.52
CA PHE A 146 -6.01 -0.54 0.21
C PHE A 146 -7.06 0.50 -0.16
N GLN A 147 -8.12 0.11 -0.85
CA GLN A 147 -9.22 1.02 -1.15
C GLN A 147 -9.89 1.49 0.14
N GLN A 148 -10.14 0.57 1.07
CA GLN A 148 -10.71 0.90 2.37
C GLN A 148 -9.79 1.85 3.14
N ASN A 149 -8.49 1.64 3.03
CA ASN A 149 -7.50 2.50 3.67
C ASN A 149 -7.61 3.94 3.17
N ILE A 150 -7.74 4.14 1.86
CA ILE A 150 -7.89 5.49 1.30
C ILE A 150 -9.17 6.13 1.84
N GLU A 151 -10.28 5.39 1.83
CA GLU A 151 -11.58 5.92 2.27
C GLU A 151 -11.56 6.28 3.74
N ASP A 152 -10.99 5.42 4.58
CA ASP A 152 -10.98 5.66 6.03
C ASP A 152 -10.07 6.83 6.41
N LEU A 153 -8.92 6.93 5.77
CA LEU A 153 -8.03 8.08 6.02
C LEU A 153 -8.67 9.38 5.54
N ASN A 154 -9.36 9.35 4.42
CA ASN A 154 -10.07 10.52 3.95
C ASN A 154 -11.13 10.95 4.97
N THR A 155 -11.94 10.01 5.45
CA THR A 155 -13.00 10.30 6.40
C THR A 155 -12.44 10.81 7.73
N HIS A 156 -11.44 10.13 8.28
CA HIS A 156 -10.97 10.43 9.64
C HIS A 156 -10.03 11.62 9.72
N LEU A 157 -9.26 11.89 8.67
CA LEU A 157 -8.23 12.91 8.73
C LEU A 157 -8.47 14.09 7.79
N CYS A 158 -9.09 13.84 6.65
CA CYS A 158 -9.22 14.87 5.61
C CYS A 158 -10.57 15.59 5.66
N GLU A 159 -11.66 14.87 5.84
CA GLU A 159 -12.98 15.49 5.92
C GLU A 159 -13.14 16.32 7.18
N ALA A 160 -12.56 15.89 8.30
CA ALA A 160 -12.61 16.61 9.54
C ALA A 160 -12.00 18.02 9.43
N GLU A 161 -11.00 18.19 8.57
CA GLU A 161 -10.40 19.50 8.33
C GLU A 161 -11.30 20.42 7.54
N GLN A 162 -12.07 19.88 6.61
CA GLN A 162 -12.94 20.69 5.77
C GLN A 162 -14.12 21.26 6.54
N VAL A 163 -14.49 20.62 7.63
CA VAL A 163 -15.59 21.10 8.49
C VAL A 163 -15.18 22.36 9.26
N ASN A 164 -13.90 22.49 9.52
CA ASN A 164 -13.37 23.65 10.24
C ASN A 164 -13.01 24.78 9.30
#